data_a0349ba3ddb012020b24de52a258baa3
#
_entry.id   a0349ba3ddb012020b24de52a258baa3
#
_cell.length_a   1.000
_cell.length_b   1.000
_cell.length_c   1.000
_cell.angle_alpha   90.00
_cell.angle_beta   90.00
_cell.angle_gamma   90.00
#
_symmetry.space_group_name_H-M   'P 1'
#
loop_
_entity.id
_entity.type
_entity.pdbx_description
1 polymer ?
#
loop_
_entity_poly.entity_id
_entity_poly.type
_entity_poly.pdbx_seq_one_letter_code
_entity_poly.pdbx_strand_id
1 'polypeptide(L)'
;DEASLDWERMLEARIAAGGDRSRLWVDDVLDTGGTASGDWTFRADSGFPAHRGTGYRVQRSDGLVQHYTVDTDRRIRIEPGSVLEAWVHLDPTDPPAAVMLQAHAKGSWEHRARWGDDSISYGRTVDDSPSYRRMGELPPTGTWHRLEIPLADIGLAEGDELDGIAFTQFGGTVRWDATTVRQPGPAPPDVVAALRKAGQDRSTEDRRVIAAHRRSSDPAIAEA
;
A
#
# COMPACT_ATOMS: atom_id res chain seq x y z
N ASP A 1 -18.51 31.26 3.47
CA ASP A 1 -18.93 31.29 4.88
C ASP A 1 -17.73 30.99 5.80
N GLU A 2 -17.87 31.28 7.07
CA GLU A 2 -16.77 31.15 8.05
C GLU A 2 -16.30 29.70 8.18
N ALA A 3 -17.23 28.75 8.20
CA ALA A 3 -16.92 27.32 8.24
C ALA A 3 -16.13 26.85 7.01
N SER A 4 -16.36 27.46 5.83
CA SER A 4 -15.57 27.19 4.64
C SER A 4 -14.13 27.65 4.77
N LEU A 5 -13.93 28.85 5.32
CA LEU A 5 -12.60 29.42 5.52
C LEU A 5 -11.80 28.65 6.57
N ASP A 6 -12.45 28.18 7.62
CA ASP A 6 -11.80 27.38 8.65
C ASP A 6 -11.40 26.00 8.14
N TRP A 7 -12.25 25.34 7.35
CA TRP A 7 -11.91 24.10 6.68
C TRP A 7 -10.72 24.28 5.72
N GLU A 8 -10.71 25.33 4.88
CA GLU A 8 -9.59 25.63 3.99
C GLU A 8 -8.29 25.84 4.76
N ARG A 9 -8.30 26.63 5.85
CA ARG A 9 -7.12 26.86 6.70
C ARG A 9 -6.59 25.56 7.32
N MET A 10 -7.48 24.70 7.81
CA MET A 10 -7.08 23.39 8.34
C MET A 10 -6.46 22.52 7.25
N LEU A 11 -7.04 22.51 6.04
CA LEU A 11 -6.50 21.75 4.91
C LEU A 11 -5.15 22.30 4.45
N GLU A 12 -5.00 23.62 4.35
CA GLU A 12 -3.72 24.29 4.04
C GLU A 12 -2.64 23.96 5.07
N ALA A 13 -2.97 23.95 6.35
CA ALA A 13 -2.06 23.55 7.42
C ALA A 13 -1.63 22.08 7.30
N ARG A 14 -2.54 21.19 6.97
CA ARG A 14 -2.24 19.75 6.71
C ARG A 14 -1.37 19.57 5.47
N ILE A 15 -1.61 20.33 4.40
CA ILE A 15 -0.78 20.33 3.19
C ILE A 15 0.64 20.84 3.51
N ALA A 16 0.76 21.90 4.32
CA ALA A 16 2.04 22.45 4.75
C ALA A 16 2.83 21.47 5.65
N ALA A 17 2.12 20.69 6.47
CA ALA A 17 2.72 19.69 7.35
C ALA A 17 3.22 18.45 6.62
N GLY A 18 2.77 18.19 5.41
CA GLY A 18 3.28 17.08 4.59
C GLY A 18 2.39 16.73 3.41
N GLY A 19 2.98 16.72 2.23
CA GLY A 19 2.40 16.16 1.03
C GLY A 19 2.36 14.62 1.05
N ASP A 20 2.25 14.03 -0.13
CA ASP A 20 2.28 12.57 -0.34
C ASP A 20 3.50 11.95 0.36
N ARG A 21 3.26 11.08 1.34
CA ARG A 21 4.28 10.47 2.18
C ARG A 21 4.32 8.98 1.88
N SER A 22 5.42 8.52 1.33
CA SER A 22 5.71 7.10 1.19
C SER A 22 6.64 6.66 2.32
N ARG A 23 6.22 5.68 3.09
CA ARG A 23 7.05 5.05 4.12
C ARG A 23 7.54 3.72 3.60
N LEU A 24 8.82 3.68 3.23
CA LEU A 24 9.49 2.45 2.89
C LEU A 24 9.48 1.52 4.12
N TRP A 25 8.98 0.33 3.96
CA TRP A 25 8.81 -0.62 5.06
C TRP A 25 9.80 -1.79 4.98
N VAL A 26 9.92 -2.40 3.80
CA VAL A 26 10.92 -3.44 3.51
C VAL A 26 11.56 -3.11 2.17
N ASP A 27 12.89 -3.06 2.12
CA ASP A 27 13.68 -2.77 0.92
C ASP A 27 14.94 -3.66 0.89
N ASP A 28 16.13 -3.08 0.96
CA ASP A 28 17.40 -3.81 0.93
C ASP A 28 17.70 -4.61 2.22
N VAL A 29 16.95 -4.36 3.29
CA VAL A 29 17.10 -5.00 4.60
C VAL A 29 15.74 -5.22 5.27
N LEU A 30 15.70 -6.17 6.18
CA LEU A 30 14.61 -6.31 7.13
C LEU A 30 15.04 -5.63 8.46
N ASP A 31 14.74 -4.36 8.58
CA ASP A 31 15.02 -3.57 9.79
C ASP A 31 13.68 -3.25 10.47
N THR A 32 13.11 -4.23 11.14
CA THR A 32 11.76 -4.10 11.68
C THR A 32 11.67 -4.37 13.19
N GLY A 33 12.69 -4.96 13.78
CA GLY A 33 12.72 -5.28 15.23
C GLY A 33 11.75 -6.36 15.69
N GLY A 34 10.88 -6.87 14.82
CA GLY A 34 9.85 -7.84 15.19
C GLY A 34 10.27 -9.31 15.04
N THR A 35 9.28 -10.19 15.01
CA THR A 35 9.45 -11.61 14.73
C THR A 35 9.36 -11.83 13.21
N ALA A 36 10.33 -12.54 12.64
CA ALA A 36 10.34 -12.88 11.22
C ALA A 36 10.40 -14.40 11.01
N SER A 37 9.77 -14.86 9.93
CA SER A 37 9.81 -16.24 9.48
C SER A 37 10.03 -16.29 7.97
N GLY A 38 10.77 -17.28 7.51
CA GLY A 38 11.18 -17.44 6.11
C GLY A 38 12.57 -16.89 5.80
N ASP A 39 12.96 -16.95 4.53
CA ASP A 39 14.24 -16.43 4.06
C ASP A 39 14.14 -14.93 3.75
N TRP A 40 14.83 -14.12 4.53
CA TRP A 40 14.93 -12.67 4.39
C TRP A 40 16.28 -12.22 3.84
N THR A 41 16.96 -13.09 3.12
CA THR A 41 18.21 -12.73 2.44
C THR A 41 17.93 -11.80 1.26
N PHE A 42 18.53 -10.63 1.29
CA PHE A 42 18.50 -9.68 0.18
C PHE A 42 19.71 -9.93 -0.72
N ARG A 43 19.47 -9.99 -2.03
CA ARG A 43 20.47 -10.35 -3.03
C ARG A 43 20.72 -9.19 -3.97
N ALA A 44 21.98 -9.05 -4.36
CA ALA A 44 22.43 -8.12 -5.38
C ALA A 44 23.15 -8.91 -6.48
N ASP A 45 22.41 -9.39 -7.47
CA ASP A 45 22.96 -10.14 -8.58
C ASP A 45 23.37 -9.20 -9.72
N SER A 46 24.60 -9.30 -10.20
CA SER A 46 25.14 -8.46 -11.27
C SER A 46 24.39 -8.59 -12.60
N GLY A 47 23.65 -9.68 -12.79
CA GLY A 47 22.86 -9.95 -13.99
C GLY A 47 21.36 -9.64 -13.85
N PHE A 48 20.90 -9.25 -12.65
CA PHE A 48 19.51 -8.95 -12.39
C PHE A 48 19.39 -7.75 -11.43
N PRO A 49 19.08 -6.56 -11.94
CA PRO A 49 19.03 -5.36 -11.11
C PRO A 49 17.82 -5.38 -10.18
N ALA A 50 18.02 -4.88 -8.95
CA ALA A 50 16.92 -4.54 -8.06
C ALA A 50 16.01 -3.48 -8.73
N HIS A 51 14.74 -3.45 -8.37
CA HIS A 51 13.86 -2.36 -8.78
C HIS A 51 14.29 -1.04 -8.13
N ARG A 52 14.66 -1.13 -6.84
CA ARG A 52 15.12 -0.01 -6.04
C ARG A 52 16.31 -0.42 -5.20
N GLY A 53 17.16 0.55 -4.83
CA GLY A 53 18.30 0.29 -3.95
C GLY A 53 19.32 -0.66 -4.55
N THR A 54 19.79 -1.60 -3.76
CA THR A 54 20.89 -2.51 -4.12
C THR A 54 20.52 -3.99 -4.06
N GLY A 55 19.38 -4.35 -3.45
CA GLY A 55 19.00 -5.72 -3.21
C GLY A 55 17.52 -6.01 -3.42
N TYR A 56 17.21 -7.25 -3.63
CA TYR A 56 15.85 -7.78 -3.68
C TYR A 56 15.81 -9.15 -2.99
N ARG A 57 14.63 -9.56 -2.56
CA ARG A 57 14.43 -10.86 -1.93
C ARG A 57 13.87 -11.87 -2.93
N VAL A 58 14.36 -13.11 -2.88
CA VAL A 58 13.88 -14.22 -3.71
C VAL A 58 13.11 -15.20 -2.84
N GLN A 59 11.94 -15.60 -3.32
CA GLN A 59 11.11 -16.63 -2.70
C GLN A 59 10.81 -17.70 -3.76
N ARG A 60 11.12 -18.95 -3.47
CA ARG A 60 10.93 -20.08 -4.38
C ARG A 60 10.26 -21.24 -3.68
N SER A 61 9.29 -21.87 -4.36
CA SER A 61 8.59 -23.03 -3.82
C SER A 61 7.91 -23.83 -4.94
N ASP A 62 7.71 -25.13 -4.69
CA ASP A 62 6.87 -25.99 -5.52
C ASP A 62 5.39 -26.00 -5.07
N GLY A 63 5.06 -25.31 -3.99
CA GLY A 63 3.71 -25.23 -3.41
C GLY A 63 3.50 -23.95 -2.64
N LEU A 64 2.67 -24.03 -1.59
CA LEU A 64 2.38 -22.87 -0.74
C LEU A 64 3.58 -22.52 0.14
N VAL A 65 4.05 -21.28 0.05
CA VAL A 65 5.09 -20.74 0.93
C VAL A 65 4.75 -19.32 1.35
N GLN A 66 5.09 -18.98 2.59
CA GLN A 66 4.91 -17.67 3.16
C GLN A 66 6.16 -17.23 3.91
N HIS A 67 6.59 -15.99 3.66
CA HIS A 67 7.59 -15.30 4.48
C HIS A 67 6.91 -14.08 5.09
N TYR A 68 7.07 -13.87 6.39
CA TYR A 68 6.43 -12.76 7.09
C TYR A 68 7.33 -12.14 8.16
N THR A 69 7.01 -10.92 8.51
CA THR A 69 7.46 -10.25 9.73
C THR A 69 6.26 -9.64 10.45
N VAL A 70 6.28 -9.70 11.78
CA VAL A 70 5.18 -9.24 12.63
C VAL A 70 5.69 -8.69 13.95
N ASP A 71 4.87 -7.93 14.65
CA ASP A 71 5.22 -7.23 15.89
C ASP A 71 6.43 -6.31 15.72
N THR A 72 6.49 -5.65 14.56
CA THR A 72 7.61 -4.78 14.23
C THR A 72 7.57 -3.52 15.07
N ASP A 73 8.75 -3.02 15.47
CA ASP A 73 8.89 -1.72 16.13
C ASP A 73 8.50 -0.57 15.21
N ARG A 74 8.62 -0.79 13.91
CA ARG A 74 8.31 0.17 12.85
C ARG A 74 6.84 0.11 12.45
N ARG A 75 5.97 0.56 13.33
CA ARG A 75 4.53 0.64 13.07
C ARG A 75 4.19 1.75 12.10
N ILE A 76 3.21 1.50 11.23
CA ILE A 76 2.73 2.49 10.27
C ILE A 76 1.25 2.75 10.54
N ARG A 77 0.96 3.95 11.05
CA ARG A 77 -0.42 4.40 11.23
C ARG A 77 -1.06 4.69 9.88
N ILE A 78 -2.26 4.16 9.66
CA ILE A 78 -3.02 4.31 8.41
C ILE A 78 -3.71 5.68 8.40
N GLU A 79 -3.57 6.37 7.27
CA GLU A 79 -4.27 7.61 6.94
C GLU A 79 -5.32 7.32 5.84
N PRO A 80 -6.36 8.17 5.67
CA PRO A 80 -7.33 8.01 4.60
C PRO A 80 -6.67 7.88 3.23
N GLY A 81 -7.07 6.89 2.44
CA GLY A 81 -6.51 6.63 1.11
C GLY A 81 -5.10 6.00 1.11
N SER A 82 -4.62 5.49 2.25
CA SER A 82 -3.35 4.76 2.32
C SER A 82 -3.37 3.53 1.42
N VAL A 83 -2.25 3.30 0.73
CA VAL A 83 -2.05 2.19 -0.21
C VAL A 83 -0.78 1.43 0.19
N LEU A 84 -0.89 0.12 0.37
CA LEU A 84 0.25 -0.77 0.47
C LEU A 84 0.75 -1.10 -0.94
N GLU A 85 2.02 -0.89 -1.18
CA GLU A 85 2.67 -1.15 -2.45
C GLU A 85 3.84 -2.13 -2.25
N ALA A 86 4.00 -3.06 -3.19
CA ALA A 86 5.19 -3.89 -3.26
C ALA A 86 5.57 -4.12 -4.73
N TRP A 87 6.87 -4.14 -5.02
CA TRP A 87 7.34 -4.49 -6.34
C TRP A 87 7.60 -5.98 -6.41
N VAL A 88 7.10 -6.58 -7.48
CA VAL A 88 7.19 -8.02 -7.73
C VAL A 88 7.72 -8.28 -9.13
N HIS A 89 8.60 -9.27 -9.24
CA HIS A 89 9.03 -9.82 -10.50
C HIS A 89 8.77 -11.34 -10.50
N LEU A 90 7.94 -11.77 -11.43
CA LEU A 90 7.63 -13.18 -11.63
C LEU A 90 8.61 -13.79 -12.64
N ASP A 91 9.22 -14.91 -12.28
CA ASP A 91 10.18 -15.58 -13.17
C ASP A 91 9.46 -16.14 -14.40
N PRO A 92 9.89 -15.80 -15.63
CA PRO A 92 9.20 -16.26 -16.85
C PRO A 92 9.36 -17.76 -17.12
N THR A 93 10.36 -18.41 -16.52
CA THR A 93 10.61 -19.86 -16.71
C THR A 93 10.03 -20.70 -15.58
N ASP A 94 9.66 -20.06 -14.46
CA ASP A 94 9.13 -20.71 -13.27
C ASP A 94 8.12 -19.77 -12.59
N PRO A 95 7.00 -19.41 -13.26
CA PRO A 95 6.03 -18.48 -12.72
C PRO A 95 5.19 -19.12 -11.61
N PRO A 96 4.76 -18.36 -10.58
CA PRO A 96 3.81 -18.84 -9.59
C PRO A 96 2.40 -18.97 -10.19
N ALA A 97 1.53 -19.75 -9.56
CA ALA A 97 0.11 -19.79 -9.86
C ALA A 97 -0.65 -18.62 -9.19
N ALA A 98 -0.19 -18.20 -8.02
CA ALA A 98 -0.77 -17.07 -7.28
C ALA A 98 0.27 -16.39 -6.40
N VAL A 99 0.06 -15.08 -6.14
CA VAL A 99 0.76 -14.34 -5.10
C VAL A 99 -0.24 -13.60 -4.20
N MET A 100 0.13 -13.40 -2.93
CA MET A 100 -0.69 -12.71 -1.95
C MET A 100 0.18 -11.85 -1.04
N LEU A 101 -0.27 -10.64 -0.77
CA LEU A 101 0.24 -9.80 0.30
C LEU A 101 -0.76 -9.79 1.45
N GLN A 102 -0.25 -9.84 2.68
CA GLN A 102 -1.07 -9.79 3.86
C GLN A 102 -0.52 -8.72 4.80
N ALA A 103 -1.39 -7.89 5.32
CA ALA A 103 -1.06 -6.91 6.34
C ALA A 103 -1.47 -7.46 7.72
N HIS A 104 -0.60 -7.30 8.73
CA HIS A 104 -0.95 -7.54 10.12
C HIS A 104 -1.31 -6.21 10.79
N ALA A 105 -2.48 -6.18 11.39
CA ALA A 105 -2.99 -5.05 12.13
C ALA A 105 -4.03 -5.52 13.16
N LYS A 106 -4.18 -4.83 14.27
CA LYS A 106 -5.17 -5.17 15.33
C LYS A 106 -5.03 -6.62 15.84
N GLY A 107 -3.81 -7.15 15.85
CA GLY A 107 -3.55 -8.54 16.25
C GLY A 107 -4.07 -9.60 15.26
N SER A 108 -4.30 -9.24 14.00
CA SER A 108 -4.90 -10.13 13.00
C SER A 108 -4.21 -10.04 11.64
N TRP A 109 -4.16 -11.18 10.94
CA TRP A 109 -3.76 -11.31 9.54
C TRP A 109 -4.94 -11.28 8.57
N GLU A 110 -6.17 -11.01 9.02
CA GLU A 110 -7.38 -11.03 8.20
C GLU A 110 -7.50 -9.81 7.24
N HIS A 111 -6.37 -9.38 6.68
CA HIS A 111 -6.21 -8.25 5.77
C HIS A 111 -5.35 -8.70 4.58
N ARG A 112 -5.96 -9.37 3.57
CA ARG A 112 -5.24 -10.04 2.49
C ARG A 112 -5.70 -9.60 1.11
N ALA A 113 -4.73 -9.50 0.19
CA ALA A 113 -4.97 -9.25 -1.22
C ALA A 113 -4.19 -10.23 -2.09
N ARG A 114 -4.84 -10.85 -3.07
CA ARG A 114 -4.26 -11.87 -3.93
C ARG A 114 -4.40 -11.56 -5.42
N TRP A 115 -3.44 -12.05 -6.18
CA TRP A 115 -3.42 -12.06 -7.65
C TRP A 115 -3.22 -13.47 -8.14
N GLY A 116 -3.78 -13.80 -9.31
CA GLY A 116 -3.72 -15.13 -9.92
C GLY A 116 -4.89 -16.01 -9.50
N ASP A 117 -4.64 -17.31 -9.45
CA ASP A 117 -5.66 -18.31 -9.18
C ASP A 117 -5.97 -18.49 -7.68
N ASP A 118 -6.74 -19.51 -7.36
CA ASP A 118 -7.29 -19.83 -6.04
C ASP A 118 -6.40 -20.78 -5.22
N SER A 119 -5.13 -20.95 -5.57
CA SER A 119 -4.24 -21.94 -4.96
C SER A 119 -3.84 -21.60 -3.53
N ILE A 120 -3.90 -20.30 -3.13
CA ILE A 120 -3.58 -19.86 -1.78
C ILE A 120 -4.84 -19.95 -0.91
N SER A 121 -4.80 -20.80 0.12
CA SER A 121 -5.96 -21.10 0.98
C SER A 121 -6.09 -20.19 2.22
N TYR A 122 -5.12 -19.33 2.50
CA TYR A 122 -5.17 -18.44 3.67
C TYR A 122 -6.34 -17.45 3.61
N GLY A 123 -7.15 -17.39 4.68
CA GLY A 123 -8.27 -16.47 4.79
C GLY A 123 -9.48 -16.78 3.88
N ARG A 124 -9.49 -17.94 3.23
CA ARG A 124 -10.56 -18.35 2.32
C ARG A 124 -11.81 -18.83 3.06
N THR A 125 -12.51 -17.91 3.67
CA THR A 125 -13.83 -18.17 4.30
C THR A 125 -14.99 -17.67 3.48
N VAL A 126 -14.80 -16.55 2.76
CA VAL A 126 -15.74 -15.95 1.83
C VAL A 126 -14.94 -15.36 0.67
N ASP A 127 -15.29 -15.71 -0.57
CA ASP A 127 -14.65 -15.16 -1.75
C ASP A 127 -14.85 -13.64 -1.80
N ASP A 128 -13.78 -12.91 -2.17
CA ASP A 128 -13.75 -11.46 -2.30
C ASP A 128 -14.17 -10.69 -1.04
N SER A 129 -13.63 -11.10 0.10
CA SER A 129 -13.76 -10.41 1.39
C SER A 129 -12.48 -9.65 1.76
N PRO A 130 -12.50 -8.76 2.76
CA PRO A 130 -11.27 -8.13 3.27
C PRO A 130 -10.19 -9.12 3.70
N SER A 131 -10.57 -10.32 4.15
CA SER A 131 -9.63 -11.39 4.51
C SER A 131 -9.14 -12.21 3.32
N TYR A 132 -9.73 -12.02 2.12
CA TYR A 132 -9.36 -12.72 0.89
C TYR A 132 -9.71 -11.91 -0.36
N ARG A 133 -9.21 -10.69 -0.48
CA ARG A 133 -9.53 -9.78 -1.57
C ARG A 133 -8.87 -10.20 -2.87
N ARG A 134 -9.67 -10.41 -3.93
CA ARG A 134 -9.14 -10.64 -5.27
C ARG A 134 -8.81 -9.32 -5.95
N MET A 135 -7.54 -9.16 -6.38
CA MET A 135 -7.06 -7.96 -7.06
C MET A 135 -6.99 -8.12 -8.58
N GLY A 136 -7.01 -9.37 -9.08
CA GLY A 136 -6.98 -9.67 -10.51
C GLY A 136 -6.05 -10.81 -10.86
N GLU A 137 -5.66 -10.83 -12.14
CA GLU A 137 -4.69 -11.79 -12.67
C GLU A 137 -3.26 -11.44 -12.20
N LEU A 138 -2.36 -12.41 -12.33
CA LEU A 138 -0.94 -12.15 -12.10
C LEU A 138 -0.41 -11.10 -13.09
N PRO A 139 0.51 -10.22 -12.67
CA PRO A 139 1.18 -9.34 -13.61
C PRO A 139 2.02 -10.13 -14.62
N PRO A 140 2.38 -9.54 -15.76
CA PRO A 140 3.28 -10.16 -16.72
C PRO A 140 4.60 -10.61 -16.09
N THR A 141 5.14 -11.74 -16.56
CA THR A 141 6.43 -12.27 -16.10
C THR A 141 7.62 -11.54 -16.73
N GLY A 142 8.80 -11.65 -16.14
CA GLY A 142 10.06 -11.19 -16.72
C GLY A 142 10.38 -9.72 -16.55
N THR A 143 9.51 -8.95 -15.90
CA THR A 143 9.73 -7.53 -15.57
C THR A 143 9.21 -7.21 -14.17
N TRP A 144 9.69 -6.10 -13.58
CA TRP A 144 9.17 -5.60 -12.32
C TRP A 144 7.81 -4.95 -12.52
N HIS A 145 6.85 -5.32 -11.67
CA HIS A 145 5.51 -4.74 -11.60
C HIS A 145 5.19 -4.29 -10.18
N ARG A 146 4.46 -3.20 -10.07
CA ARG A 146 3.95 -2.73 -8.80
C ARG A 146 2.60 -3.36 -8.50
N LEU A 147 2.49 -4.01 -7.36
CA LEU A 147 1.22 -4.41 -6.77
C LEU A 147 0.76 -3.31 -5.82
N GLU A 148 -0.50 -2.92 -5.91
CA GLU A 148 -1.11 -1.86 -5.12
C GLU A 148 -2.35 -2.39 -4.41
N ILE A 149 -2.48 -2.11 -3.12
CA ILE A 149 -3.62 -2.49 -2.30
C ILE A 149 -4.12 -1.24 -1.58
N PRO A 150 -5.24 -0.64 -1.99
CA PRO A 150 -5.93 0.32 -1.13
C PRO A 150 -6.23 -0.36 0.21
N LEU A 151 -5.70 0.14 1.31
CA LEU A 151 -5.82 -0.54 2.60
C LEU A 151 -7.28 -0.68 3.07
N ALA A 152 -8.15 0.21 2.62
CA ALA A 152 -9.59 0.10 2.85
C ALA A 152 -10.22 -1.15 2.21
N ASP A 153 -9.70 -1.62 1.06
CA ASP A 153 -10.22 -2.80 0.36
C ASP A 153 -9.98 -4.10 1.13
N ILE A 154 -8.99 -4.10 2.02
CA ILE A 154 -8.68 -5.22 2.92
C ILE A 154 -9.15 -4.98 4.36
N GLY A 155 -10.10 -4.06 4.55
CA GLY A 155 -10.79 -3.84 5.84
C GLY A 155 -9.99 -3.05 6.87
N LEU A 156 -9.02 -2.25 6.43
CA LEU A 156 -8.24 -1.38 7.29
C LEU A 156 -8.73 0.07 7.16
N ALA A 157 -8.80 0.77 8.28
CA ALA A 157 -9.35 2.11 8.38
C ALA A 157 -8.32 3.12 8.89
N GLU A 158 -8.66 4.40 8.77
CA GLU A 158 -7.90 5.49 9.41
C GLU A 158 -7.69 5.21 10.88
N GLY A 159 -6.46 5.40 11.32
CA GLY A 159 -6.05 5.20 12.71
C GLY A 159 -5.60 3.81 13.07
N ASP A 160 -5.88 2.79 12.25
CA ASP A 160 -5.30 1.47 12.42
C ASP A 160 -3.78 1.53 12.25
N GLU A 161 -3.07 0.60 12.88
CA GLU A 161 -1.62 0.51 12.78
C GLU A 161 -1.21 -0.82 12.15
N LEU A 162 -0.40 -0.75 11.10
CA LEU A 162 0.28 -1.90 10.53
C LEU A 162 1.54 -2.20 11.35
N ASP A 163 1.69 -3.44 11.77
CA ASP A 163 2.85 -3.93 12.51
C ASP A 163 3.42 -5.24 11.95
N GLY A 164 2.94 -5.67 10.79
CA GLY A 164 3.47 -6.84 10.10
C GLY A 164 3.02 -6.96 8.65
N ILE A 165 3.83 -7.66 7.88
CA ILE A 165 3.56 -7.97 6.48
C ILE A 165 3.96 -9.41 6.15
N ALA A 166 3.18 -10.07 5.31
CA ALA A 166 3.50 -11.37 4.77
C ALA A 166 3.43 -11.39 3.24
N PHE A 167 4.39 -12.10 2.67
CA PHE A 167 4.51 -12.38 1.24
C PHE A 167 4.27 -13.86 1.04
N THR A 168 3.19 -14.19 0.36
CA THR A 168 2.77 -15.57 0.12
C THR A 168 2.73 -15.83 -1.36
N GLN A 169 3.13 -17.04 -1.78
CA GLN A 169 2.98 -17.49 -3.15
C GLN A 169 2.60 -18.96 -3.19
N PHE A 170 2.07 -19.40 -4.30
CA PHE A 170 1.87 -20.81 -4.62
C PHE A 170 2.67 -21.18 -5.86
N GLY A 171 3.71 -21.99 -5.63
CA GLY A 171 4.65 -22.42 -6.67
C GLY A 171 5.57 -21.32 -7.17
N GLY A 172 6.50 -21.67 -8.02
CA GLY A 172 7.34 -20.79 -8.80
C GLY A 172 8.40 -20.00 -8.05
N THR A 173 9.04 -19.10 -8.79
CA THR A 173 10.07 -18.19 -8.31
C THR A 173 9.58 -16.75 -8.42
N VAL A 174 9.53 -16.06 -7.28
CA VAL A 174 9.10 -14.67 -7.16
C VAL A 174 10.20 -13.85 -6.53
N ARG A 175 10.46 -12.65 -7.08
CA ARG A 175 11.34 -11.66 -6.49
C ARG A 175 10.51 -10.50 -5.97
N TRP A 176 10.81 -10.05 -4.76
CA TRP A 176 10.14 -8.97 -4.06
C TRP A 176 11.10 -7.84 -3.76
N ASP A 177 10.64 -6.61 -3.89
CA ASP A 177 11.44 -5.42 -3.65
C ASP A 177 10.54 -4.24 -3.21
N ALA A 178 11.13 -3.23 -2.59
CA ALA A 178 10.57 -1.91 -2.31
C ALA A 178 9.11 -1.93 -1.81
N THR A 179 8.88 -2.58 -0.67
CA THR A 179 7.57 -2.55 -0.03
C THR A 179 7.35 -1.25 0.71
N THR A 180 6.28 -0.56 0.39
CA THR A 180 6.01 0.81 0.83
C THR A 180 4.56 0.95 1.26
N VAL A 181 4.30 1.74 2.27
CA VAL A 181 2.96 2.28 2.52
C VAL A 181 2.95 3.72 2.05
N ARG A 182 2.25 3.96 0.95
CA ARG A 182 2.01 5.30 0.42
C ARG A 182 0.80 5.89 1.13
N GLN A 183 1.01 7.03 1.76
CA GLN A 183 -0.04 7.82 2.39
C GLN A 183 -0.28 9.03 1.48
N PRO A 184 -1.42 9.13 0.81
CA PRO A 184 -1.71 10.27 -0.02
C PRO A 184 -1.71 11.53 0.85
N GLY A 185 -1.33 12.63 0.24
CA GLY A 185 -1.44 13.94 0.87
C GLY A 185 -2.88 14.23 1.30
N PRO A 186 -3.09 15.23 2.14
CA PRO A 186 -4.41 15.56 2.71
C PRO A 186 -5.43 16.01 1.66
N ALA A 187 -5.02 16.18 0.41
CA ALA A 187 -5.88 16.54 -0.71
C ALA A 187 -5.28 16.10 -2.08
N PRO A 188 -6.12 15.91 -3.10
CA PRO A 188 -5.69 15.68 -4.47
C PRO A 188 -4.74 16.77 -5.00
N PRO A 189 -3.85 16.47 -5.96
CA PRO A 189 -2.85 17.43 -6.46
C PRO A 189 -3.44 18.71 -7.06
N ASP A 190 -4.58 18.64 -7.73
CA ASP A 190 -5.30 19.79 -8.26
C ASP A 190 -5.86 20.70 -7.18
N VAL A 191 -6.40 20.13 -6.10
CA VAL A 191 -6.85 20.85 -4.91
C VAL A 191 -5.66 21.52 -4.21
N VAL A 192 -4.55 20.80 -4.06
CA VAL A 192 -3.30 21.35 -3.49
C VAL A 192 -2.80 22.51 -4.32
N ALA A 193 -2.79 22.38 -5.65
CA ALA A 193 -2.38 23.45 -6.56
C ALA A 193 -3.30 24.67 -6.48
N ALA A 194 -4.60 24.45 -6.36
CA ALA A 194 -5.59 25.50 -6.21
C ALA A 194 -5.45 26.26 -4.87
N LEU A 195 -5.23 25.55 -3.76
CA LEU A 195 -5.06 26.15 -2.43
C LEU A 195 -3.75 26.92 -2.28
N ARG A 196 -2.70 26.57 -3.04
CA ARG A 196 -1.44 27.36 -3.06
C ARG A 196 -1.57 28.75 -3.68
N LYS A 197 -2.65 29.01 -4.43
CA LYS A 197 -2.95 30.35 -4.96
C LYS A 197 -3.63 31.19 -3.88
N ALA A 198 -3.31 32.47 -3.82
CA ALA A 198 -4.08 33.40 -2.98
C ALA A 198 -5.56 33.38 -3.39
N GLY A 199 -6.47 33.52 -2.45
CA GLY A 199 -7.91 33.35 -2.71
C GLY A 199 -8.45 34.24 -3.83
N GLN A 200 -7.90 35.44 -4.00
CA GLN A 200 -8.23 36.38 -5.09
C GLN A 200 -7.73 35.93 -6.47
N ASP A 201 -6.65 35.13 -6.51
CA ASP A 201 -6.01 34.65 -7.75
C ASP A 201 -6.55 33.29 -8.19
N ARG A 202 -7.47 32.70 -7.43
CA ARG A 202 -8.10 31.42 -7.76
C ARG A 202 -9.12 31.57 -8.89
N SER A 203 -8.94 30.79 -9.94
CA SER A 203 -9.89 30.69 -11.05
C SER A 203 -11.23 30.06 -10.60
N THR A 204 -12.22 30.08 -11.49
CA THR A 204 -13.50 29.37 -11.27
C THR A 204 -13.28 27.87 -11.10
N GLU A 205 -12.35 27.29 -11.86
CA GLU A 205 -12.01 25.87 -11.77
C GLU A 205 -11.31 25.54 -10.44
N ASP A 206 -10.36 26.37 -9.98
CA ASP A 206 -9.73 26.21 -8.68
C ASP A 206 -10.77 26.18 -7.54
N ARG A 207 -11.74 27.06 -7.59
CA ARG A 207 -12.82 27.10 -6.59
C ARG A 207 -13.74 25.88 -6.68
N ARG A 208 -13.98 25.38 -7.90
CA ARG A 208 -14.79 24.18 -8.13
C ARG A 208 -14.16 22.94 -7.56
N VAL A 209 -12.85 22.70 -7.78
CA VAL A 209 -12.16 21.53 -7.25
C VAL A 209 -12.04 21.58 -5.73
N ILE A 210 -11.78 22.75 -5.14
CA ILE A 210 -11.77 22.95 -3.68
C ILE A 210 -13.15 22.62 -3.09
N ALA A 211 -14.23 23.18 -3.68
CA ALA A 211 -15.59 22.95 -3.20
C ALA A 211 -16.04 21.49 -3.37
N ALA A 212 -15.60 20.82 -4.45
CA ALA A 212 -15.88 19.40 -4.65
C ALA A 212 -15.18 18.54 -3.60
N HIS A 213 -13.90 18.82 -3.33
CA HIS A 213 -13.14 18.10 -2.31
C HIS A 213 -13.72 18.34 -0.90
N ARG A 214 -14.14 19.55 -0.58
CA ARG A 214 -14.81 19.85 0.70
C ARG A 214 -16.07 19.00 0.88
N ARG A 215 -16.95 18.92 -0.13
CA ARG A 215 -18.16 18.09 -0.03
C ARG A 215 -17.92 16.61 0.21
N SER A 216 -16.77 16.10 -0.25
CA SER A 216 -16.42 14.67 -0.09
C SER A 216 -15.61 14.35 1.17
N SER A 217 -15.00 15.36 1.81
CA SER A 217 -14.01 15.15 2.88
C SER A 217 -14.30 15.94 4.18
N ASP A 218 -15.26 16.86 4.17
CA ASP A 218 -15.69 17.59 5.37
C ASP A 218 -16.77 16.78 6.09
N PRO A 219 -16.50 16.23 7.29
CA PRO A 219 -17.48 15.45 8.05
C PRO A 219 -18.78 16.21 8.33
N ALA A 220 -18.70 17.52 8.50
CA ALA A 220 -19.87 18.37 8.75
C ALA A 220 -20.83 18.46 7.55
N ILE A 221 -20.36 18.10 6.35
CA ILE A 221 -21.15 18.13 5.12
C ILE A 221 -21.54 16.70 4.69
N ALA A 222 -20.73 15.70 5.00
CA ALA A 222 -20.96 14.30 4.60
C ALA A 222 -22.15 13.66 5.33
N GLU A 223 -22.55 14.20 6.49
CA GLU A 223 -23.67 13.73 7.31
C GLU A 223 -24.98 14.51 7.08
N ALA A 224 -25.01 15.52 6.20
CA ALA A 224 -26.16 16.36 5.89
C ALA A 224 -26.82 15.94 4.57
#